data_3642716275cc9508017765c644e16195
#
_entry.id   3642716275cc9508017765c644e16195
#
_cell.length_a   1.000
_cell.length_b   1.000
_cell.length_c   1.000
_cell.angle_alpha   90.00
_cell.angle_beta   90.00
_cell.angle_gamma   90.00
#
_symmetry.space_group_name_H-M   'P 1'
#
loop_
_entity.id
_entity.type
_entity.pdbx_description
1 polymer ?
#
loop_
_entity_poly.entity_id
_entity_poly.type
_entity_poly.pdbx_seq_one_letter_code
_entity_poly.pdbx_strand_id
1 'polypeptide(L)'
;NYDFGNFKNTKTNFKKELKKFLNSLKINFNKIVLTCSGVIIGSIILTNNNFNNEVSMKYIPNIDTKIPYIAHYDNEEKTDDNIKKLAKKKWDSIAKPIDSLGEFENLFIKISAIKENIDFSIKNKTMVVFCSDNGVVAEGVTQTDSSVTTIVANNIPKGVATISKLSSACGAKAIAVDVGINGDTPQGVLNYKVSKGTNNIANRQAMTKEQMMQAINAGIDVVKNLKDKTDIIGLGEMGIGNTTTTSAVASVLLDIPVEQATGKGAGLTSAGLERKINVIKKAIEVNKPNSKDPLDVLMKLGGYDICAMTGAFLGGGMYKIPIVIDGVIACLSAYIACLINPNTIDYILPSHMGREPVARVLLEKMNLKPVIYGNMALGEGSGAVMLFPLLDMAMALYNNVTFEEIEMKPYERLV
;
A
#
# COMPACT_ATOMS: atom_id res chain seq x y z
N ASN A 1 27.19 28.20 -22.45
CA ASN A 1 27.43 27.39 -21.27
C ASN A 1 27.11 28.23 -20.04
N TYR A 2 25.91 28.11 -19.50
CA TYR A 2 25.56 28.68 -18.21
C TYR A 2 25.82 27.61 -17.15
N ASP A 3 26.67 27.93 -16.18
CA ASP A 3 27.01 27.08 -15.05
C ASP A 3 25.92 27.17 -13.98
N PHE A 4 25.19 26.08 -13.75
CA PHE A 4 24.13 25.97 -12.75
C PHE A 4 24.62 25.53 -11.35
N GLY A 5 25.96 25.53 -11.14
CA GLY A 5 26.58 24.98 -9.92
C GLY A 5 26.35 25.81 -8.62
N ASN A 6 25.73 27.00 -8.67
CA ASN A 6 25.67 27.92 -7.52
C ASN A 6 24.24 28.26 -7.01
N PHE A 7 23.22 27.47 -7.34
CA PHE A 7 21.86 27.73 -6.85
C PHE A 7 21.59 27.07 -5.47
N LYS A 8 22.30 27.50 -4.45
CA LYS A 8 21.83 27.36 -3.07
C LYS A 8 21.32 28.72 -2.61
N ASN A 9 20.00 28.83 -2.51
CA ASN A 9 19.16 29.77 -1.77
C ASN A 9 18.25 30.69 -2.60
N THR A 10 16.96 30.53 -2.29
CA THR A 10 15.74 31.32 -2.46
C THR A 10 14.97 31.20 -3.78
N LYS A 11 13.71 30.77 -3.64
CA LYS A 11 12.67 30.70 -4.70
C LYS A 11 12.53 32.00 -5.53
N THR A 12 12.87 33.13 -4.97
CA THR A 12 12.72 34.46 -5.59
C THR A 12 13.82 34.75 -6.62
N ASN A 13 15.05 34.33 -6.38
CA ASN A 13 16.16 34.51 -7.31
C ASN A 13 16.05 33.59 -8.52
N PHE A 14 15.61 32.37 -8.33
CA PHE A 14 15.41 31.41 -9.43
C PHE A 14 14.39 31.91 -10.46
N LYS A 15 13.24 32.46 -10.03
CA LYS A 15 12.24 33.05 -10.94
C LYS A 15 12.79 34.18 -11.77
N LYS A 16 13.63 35.02 -11.19
CA LYS A 16 14.21 36.20 -11.85
C LYS A 16 15.25 35.82 -12.90
N GLU A 17 16.10 34.84 -12.58
CA GLU A 17 17.13 34.36 -13.51
C GLU A 17 16.55 33.47 -14.62
N LEU A 18 15.54 32.65 -14.33
CA LEU A 18 14.81 31.89 -15.33
C LEU A 18 14.12 32.82 -16.36
N LYS A 19 13.49 33.91 -15.89
CA LYS A 19 12.86 34.89 -16.76
C LYS A 19 13.86 35.60 -17.67
N LYS A 20 15.06 35.93 -17.18
CA LYS A 20 16.16 36.49 -17.99
C LYS A 20 16.66 35.51 -19.06
N PHE A 21 16.84 34.24 -18.67
CA PHE A 21 17.26 33.17 -19.57
C PHE A 21 16.24 32.94 -20.70
N LEU A 22 14.97 32.85 -20.38
CA LEU A 22 13.89 32.63 -21.35
C LEU A 22 13.75 33.82 -22.32
N ASN A 23 13.94 35.05 -21.84
CA ASN A 23 13.95 36.25 -22.68
C ASN A 23 15.17 36.29 -23.61
N SER A 24 16.32 35.75 -23.19
CA SER A 24 17.54 35.71 -24.03
C SER A 24 17.42 34.74 -25.21
N LEU A 25 16.52 33.74 -25.10
CA LEU A 25 16.29 32.73 -26.15
C LEU A 25 15.29 33.15 -27.23
N LYS A 26 14.67 34.36 -27.15
CA LYS A 26 13.64 34.86 -28.08
C LYS A 26 12.51 33.83 -28.38
N ILE A 27 12.14 33.03 -27.41
CA ILE A 27 11.13 31.98 -27.58
C ILE A 27 9.74 32.53 -27.26
N ASN A 28 8.81 32.40 -28.21
CA ASN A 28 7.43 32.83 -28.06
C ASN A 28 6.64 31.78 -27.27
N PHE A 29 6.07 32.16 -26.12
CA PHE A 29 5.57 31.30 -25.06
C PHE A 29 4.19 30.72 -25.38
N ASN A 30 4.08 29.50 -25.91
CA ASN A 30 2.81 28.77 -25.82
C ASN A 30 2.90 27.36 -25.24
N LYS A 31 4.06 26.74 -25.17
CA LYS A 31 4.34 25.52 -24.41
C LYS A 31 5.85 25.32 -24.31
N ILE A 32 6.44 25.38 -23.11
CA ILE A 32 7.84 24.99 -22.89
C ILE A 32 7.84 23.82 -21.92
N VAL A 33 8.36 22.68 -22.38
CA VAL A 33 8.75 21.56 -21.54
C VAL A 33 10.26 21.64 -21.36
N LEU A 34 10.72 21.95 -20.15
CA LEU A 34 12.14 21.91 -19.80
C LEU A 34 12.44 20.54 -19.14
N THR A 35 13.19 19.72 -19.84
CA THR A 35 13.81 18.52 -19.28
C THR A 35 15.24 18.87 -18.90
N CYS A 36 15.54 18.94 -17.60
CA CYS A 36 16.90 19.01 -17.09
C CYS A 36 17.40 17.60 -16.79
N SER A 37 18.38 17.12 -17.50
CA SER A 37 19.11 15.89 -17.19
C SER A 37 20.10 16.17 -16.06
N GLY A 38 19.88 15.56 -14.93
CA GLY A 38 20.76 15.56 -13.76
C GLY A 38 20.29 16.47 -12.63
N VAL A 39 19.87 15.83 -11.52
CA VAL A 39 19.46 16.45 -10.25
C VAL A 39 18.03 16.98 -10.19
N ILE A 40 17.14 16.11 -9.68
CA ILE A 40 15.88 16.45 -8.95
C ILE A 40 15.25 17.80 -9.30
N ILE A 41 14.56 17.88 -10.41
CA ILE A 41 13.53 18.91 -10.59
C ILE A 41 12.47 18.33 -11.55
N GLY A 42 11.25 18.23 -11.09
CA GLY A 42 10.12 17.83 -11.92
C GLY A 42 9.90 18.78 -13.10
N SER A 43 9.27 18.29 -14.13
CA SER A 43 8.92 19.09 -15.32
C SER A 43 7.99 20.25 -14.94
N ILE A 44 8.36 21.47 -15.30
CA ILE A 44 7.53 22.66 -15.10
C ILE A 44 6.67 22.84 -16.36
N ILE A 45 5.36 22.68 -16.23
CA ILE A 45 4.41 23.02 -17.29
C ILE A 45 3.87 24.42 -16.99
N LEU A 46 4.23 25.38 -17.85
CA LEU A 46 3.67 26.72 -17.80
C LEU A 46 2.43 26.78 -18.71
N THR A 47 1.25 26.83 -18.11
CA THR A 47 0.00 27.07 -18.82
C THR A 47 -0.39 28.53 -18.68
N ASN A 48 -0.59 29.20 -19.81
CA ASN A 48 -1.06 30.60 -19.84
C ASN A 48 -2.62 30.57 -19.82
N ASN A 49 -3.21 30.79 -18.68
CA ASN A 49 -4.62 31.18 -18.57
C ASN A 49 -4.69 32.46 -17.77
N ASN A 50 -5.17 33.48 -18.45
CA ASN A 50 -5.58 34.82 -18.00
C ASN A 50 -5.45 35.14 -16.50
N PHE A 51 -4.53 36.09 -16.23
CA PHE A 51 -4.55 36.98 -15.07
C PHE A 51 -4.72 36.38 -13.68
N ASN A 52 -3.81 35.53 -13.27
CA ASN A 52 -3.21 35.53 -11.94
C ASN A 52 -2.00 34.59 -11.99
N ASN A 53 -0.82 35.11 -11.73
CA ASN A 53 0.48 34.41 -11.87
C ASN A 53 0.67 33.37 -10.74
N GLU A 54 -0.11 32.29 -10.71
CA GLU A 54 0.20 31.10 -9.93
C GLU A 54 0.84 30.04 -10.82
N VAL A 55 2.12 29.78 -10.58
CA VAL A 55 2.83 28.62 -11.14
C VAL A 55 2.40 27.41 -10.35
N SER A 56 1.43 26.64 -10.85
CA SER A 56 1.14 25.33 -10.28
C SER A 56 2.24 24.35 -10.70
N MET A 57 3.08 23.93 -9.75
CA MET A 57 3.98 22.80 -9.96
C MET A 57 3.16 21.52 -9.84
N LYS A 58 2.90 20.83 -10.96
CA LYS A 58 2.53 19.44 -10.95
C LYS A 58 3.80 18.62 -10.71
N TYR A 59 3.87 17.94 -9.59
CA TYR A 59 4.90 16.94 -9.35
C TYR A 59 4.68 15.79 -10.34
N ILE A 60 5.56 15.67 -11.33
CA ILE A 60 5.68 14.47 -12.16
C ILE A 60 6.89 13.73 -11.58
N PRO A 61 6.71 12.52 -10.99
CA PRO A 61 7.85 11.76 -10.49
C PRO A 61 8.87 11.57 -11.60
N ASN A 62 10.11 11.96 -11.34
CA ASN A 62 11.20 11.78 -12.30
C ASN A 62 11.54 10.29 -12.29
N ILE A 63 11.19 9.57 -13.34
CA ILE A 63 11.55 8.16 -13.51
C ILE A 63 13.02 8.15 -13.97
N ASP A 64 13.93 8.03 -13.02
CA ASP A 64 15.30 7.66 -13.32
C ASP A 64 15.31 6.17 -13.67
N THR A 65 15.44 5.86 -14.97
CA THR A 65 15.40 4.51 -15.53
C THR A 65 16.63 3.67 -15.19
N LYS A 66 17.58 4.20 -14.44
CA LYS A 66 18.69 3.45 -13.87
C LYS A 66 18.29 2.97 -12.47
N ILE A 67 18.05 1.70 -12.36
CA ILE A 67 17.68 0.97 -11.14
C ILE A 67 18.66 1.27 -9.97
N PRO A 68 18.38 2.25 -9.12
CA PRO A 68 19.00 2.34 -7.81
C PRO A 68 18.04 1.93 -6.69
N TYR A 69 16.74 1.72 -7.02
CA TYR A 69 15.73 1.57 -5.98
C TYR A 69 15.78 0.23 -5.22
N ILE A 70 16.26 -0.85 -5.81
CA ILE A 70 16.45 -2.11 -5.06
C ILE A 70 17.53 -1.94 -3.98
N ALA A 71 18.60 -1.19 -4.26
CA ALA A 71 19.64 -0.89 -3.27
C ALA A 71 19.19 0.06 -2.14
N HIS A 72 18.07 0.81 -2.31
CA HIS A 72 17.50 1.67 -1.26
C HIS A 72 16.57 0.92 -0.32
N TYR A 73 16.01 -0.23 -0.75
CA TYR A 73 15.19 -1.09 0.12
C TYR A 73 16.02 -1.84 1.16
N ASP A 74 17.33 -1.95 0.95
CA ASP A 74 18.27 -2.59 1.90
C ASP A 74 18.48 -1.78 3.20
N ASN A 75 17.98 -0.54 3.25
CA ASN A 75 18.13 0.34 4.42
C ASN A 75 16.98 0.26 5.44
N GLU A 76 16.01 -0.65 5.26
CA GLU A 76 15.03 -0.91 6.32
C GLU A 76 15.73 -1.62 7.48
N GLU A 77 15.81 -0.94 8.61
CA GLU A 77 16.36 -1.52 9.82
C GLU A 77 15.38 -2.51 10.45
N LYS A 78 15.90 -3.59 11.01
CA LYS A 78 15.12 -4.46 11.88
C LYS A 78 14.69 -3.66 13.11
N THR A 79 13.46 -3.85 13.57
CA THR A 79 12.96 -3.18 14.77
C THR A 79 13.77 -3.55 16.02
N ASP A 80 13.93 -2.59 16.96
CA ASP A 80 14.76 -2.74 18.15
C ASP A 80 14.17 -3.75 19.15
N ASP A 81 14.91 -4.82 19.42
CA ASP A 81 14.51 -5.85 20.37
C ASP A 81 14.51 -5.35 21.85
N ASN A 82 15.23 -4.27 22.17
CA ASN A 82 15.18 -3.66 23.51
C ASN A 82 13.84 -2.96 23.74
N ILE A 83 13.33 -2.25 22.73
CA ILE A 83 11.98 -1.64 22.80
C ILE A 83 10.91 -2.71 22.93
N LYS A 84 11.02 -3.83 22.20
CA LYS A 84 10.10 -4.97 22.36
C LYS A 84 10.08 -5.50 23.80
N LYS A 85 11.25 -5.65 24.43
CA LYS A 85 11.37 -6.08 25.84
C LYS A 85 10.75 -5.07 26.80
N LEU A 86 10.96 -3.77 26.57
CA LEU A 86 10.37 -2.70 27.38
C LEU A 86 8.84 -2.67 27.25
N ALA A 87 8.30 -2.80 26.04
CA ALA A 87 6.87 -2.88 25.79
C ALA A 87 6.24 -4.11 26.46
N LYS A 88 6.93 -5.27 26.39
CA LYS A 88 6.48 -6.47 27.08
C LYS A 88 6.48 -6.27 28.62
N LYS A 89 7.52 -5.65 29.17
CA LYS A 89 7.57 -5.34 30.60
C LYS A 89 6.45 -4.40 31.02
N LYS A 90 6.10 -3.39 30.17
CA LYS A 90 4.95 -2.50 30.41
C LYS A 90 3.66 -3.30 30.47
N TRP A 91 3.39 -4.22 29.51
CA TRP A 91 2.23 -5.11 29.54
C TRP A 91 2.17 -5.97 30.81
N ASP A 92 3.31 -6.51 31.24
CA ASP A 92 3.38 -7.38 32.44
C ASP A 92 3.21 -6.58 33.73
N SER A 93 3.43 -5.25 33.74
CA SER A 93 3.19 -4.38 34.89
C SER A 93 1.73 -3.96 35.08
N ILE A 94 0.90 -4.03 34.04
CA ILE A 94 -0.52 -3.66 34.10
C ILE A 94 -1.28 -4.69 34.96
N ALA A 95 -2.19 -4.18 35.80
CA ALA A 95 -2.98 -5.01 36.74
C ALA A 95 -3.98 -5.93 35.99
N LYS A 96 -3.46 -6.97 35.36
CA LYS A 96 -4.18 -8.02 34.64
C LYS A 96 -3.39 -9.33 34.66
N PRO A 97 -3.99 -10.49 34.39
CA PRO A 97 -3.23 -11.74 34.22
C PRO A 97 -2.21 -11.60 33.05
N ILE A 98 -1.03 -12.20 33.23
CA ILE A 98 0.05 -12.16 32.24
C ILE A 98 -0.45 -12.77 30.92
N ASP A 99 -0.11 -12.11 29.80
CA ASP A 99 -0.46 -12.52 28.43
C ASP A 99 -1.97 -12.68 28.15
N SER A 100 -2.84 -12.16 29.03
CA SER A 100 -4.29 -12.40 28.97
C SER A 100 -5.01 -11.70 27.81
N LEU A 101 -4.40 -10.68 27.18
CA LEU A 101 -4.94 -10.06 25.98
C LEU A 101 -4.43 -10.73 24.67
N GLY A 102 -3.57 -11.73 24.79
CA GLY A 102 -3.12 -12.58 23.69
C GLY A 102 -2.42 -11.81 22.58
N GLU A 103 -2.84 -12.05 21.32
CA GLU A 103 -2.18 -11.45 20.16
C GLU A 103 -2.25 -9.90 20.13
N PHE A 104 -3.17 -9.26 20.84
CA PHE A 104 -3.17 -7.79 20.95
C PHE A 104 -1.95 -7.26 21.70
N GLU A 105 -1.44 -7.97 22.70
CA GLU A 105 -0.18 -7.59 23.35
C GLU A 105 0.99 -7.64 22.36
N ASN A 106 1.04 -8.67 21.51
CA ASN A 106 2.05 -8.82 20.48
C ASN A 106 1.98 -7.68 19.44
N LEU A 107 0.76 -7.28 19.03
CA LEU A 107 0.58 -6.14 18.13
C LEU A 107 1.14 -4.84 18.75
N PHE A 108 0.89 -4.60 20.04
CA PHE A 108 1.38 -3.42 20.74
C PHE A 108 2.90 -3.42 20.93
N ILE A 109 3.48 -4.58 21.25
CA ILE A 109 4.94 -4.76 21.31
C ILE A 109 5.55 -4.40 19.95
N LYS A 110 4.92 -4.85 18.86
CA LYS A 110 5.35 -4.56 17.51
C LYS A 110 5.21 -3.08 17.17
N ILE A 111 4.08 -2.45 17.48
CA ILE A 111 3.86 -1.01 17.26
C ILE A 111 4.87 -0.19 18.06
N SER A 112 5.14 -0.54 19.34
CA SER A 112 6.15 0.11 20.16
C SER A 112 7.53 0.09 19.49
N ALA A 113 7.90 -1.07 18.95
CA ALA A 113 9.19 -1.24 18.27
C ALA A 113 9.27 -0.45 16.96
N ILE A 114 8.19 -0.38 16.18
CA ILE A 114 8.08 0.43 14.96
C ILE A 114 8.22 1.93 15.30
N LYS A 115 7.56 2.38 16.38
CA LYS A 115 7.58 3.77 16.83
C LYS A 115 8.82 4.13 17.65
N GLU A 116 9.67 3.15 17.95
CA GLU A 116 10.85 3.30 18.83
C GLU A 116 10.49 3.94 20.18
N ASN A 117 9.26 3.70 20.63
CA ASN A 117 8.71 4.29 21.86
C ASN A 117 7.62 3.38 22.44
N ILE A 118 7.65 3.16 23.77
CA ILE A 118 6.60 2.42 24.47
C ILE A 118 5.37 3.29 24.79
N ASP A 119 5.54 4.62 24.77
CA ASP A 119 4.44 5.59 24.98
C ASP A 119 4.08 6.25 23.65
N PHE A 120 3.40 5.51 22.79
CA PHE A 120 3.02 5.94 21.46
C PHE A 120 1.53 6.28 21.35
N SER A 121 1.16 6.92 20.25
CA SER A 121 -0.22 7.20 19.86
C SER A 121 -0.62 6.42 18.62
N ILE A 122 -1.92 6.04 18.53
CA ILE A 122 -2.58 5.51 17.34
C ILE A 122 -3.87 6.27 17.03
N LYS A 123 -3.97 7.54 17.46
CA LYS A 123 -5.18 8.36 17.29
C LYS A 123 -5.44 8.73 15.84
N ASN A 124 -4.37 9.05 15.09
CA ASN A 124 -4.48 9.44 13.69
C ASN A 124 -4.40 8.20 12.79
N LYS A 125 -5.54 7.71 12.34
CA LYS A 125 -5.67 6.51 11.53
C LYS A 125 -6.06 6.87 10.10
N THR A 126 -5.40 6.25 9.11
CA THR A 126 -5.71 6.48 7.70
C THR A 126 -5.88 5.15 6.98
N MET A 127 -6.98 5.01 6.26
CA MET A 127 -7.18 3.96 5.26
C MET A 127 -6.74 4.47 3.90
N VAL A 128 -5.86 3.74 3.23
CA VAL A 128 -5.40 4.04 1.87
C VAL A 128 -5.93 2.95 0.93
N VAL A 129 -6.75 3.34 -0.05
CA VAL A 129 -7.35 2.43 -1.02
C VAL A 129 -6.71 2.69 -2.38
N PHE A 130 -5.89 1.75 -2.86
CA PHE A 130 -5.29 1.83 -4.19
C PHE A 130 -6.25 1.31 -5.25
N CYS A 131 -6.54 2.14 -6.26
CA CYS A 131 -7.53 1.88 -7.29
C CYS A 131 -6.87 1.63 -8.65
N SER A 132 -7.16 0.49 -9.28
CA SER A 132 -6.61 0.13 -10.58
C SER A 132 -7.49 -0.88 -11.31
N ASP A 133 -7.62 -0.74 -12.61
CA ASP A 133 -8.29 -1.73 -13.46
C ASP A 133 -7.30 -2.78 -13.97
N ASN A 134 -7.80 -4.00 -14.10
CA ASN A 134 -7.04 -5.17 -14.55
C ASN A 134 -7.59 -5.67 -15.92
N GLY A 135 -6.73 -5.70 -16.93
CA GLY A 135 -7.14 -6.06 -18.30
C GLY A 135 -7.68 -7.49 -18.44
N VAL A 136 -7.42 -8.36 -17.46
CA VAL A 136 -7.94 -9.74 -17.42
C VAL A 136 -9.47 -9.81 -17.31
N VAL A 137 -10.14 -8.73 -16.95
CA VAL A 137 -11.62 -8.61 -16.94
C VAL A 137 -12.22 -8.97 -18.30
N ALA A 138 -11.50 -8.71 -19.40
CA ALA A 138 -11.92 -9.07 -20.76
C ALA A 138 -12.14 -10.57 -20.96
N GLU A 139 -11.61 -11.44 -20.10
CA GLU A 139 -11.78 -12.89 -20.14
C GLU A 139 -13.08 -13.37 -19.43
N GLY A 140 -13.91 -12.45 -18.90
CA GLY A 140 -15.16 -12.79 -18.21
C GLY A 140 -14.96 -13.51 -16.87
N VAL A 141 -13.90 -13.14 -16.14
CA VAL A 141 -13.51 -13.72 -14.84
C VAL A 141 -14.11 -12.98 -13.64
N THR A 142 -15.02 -12.04 -13.90
CA THR A 142 -15.69 -11.21 -12.89
C THR A 142 -17.18 -11.13 -13.15
N GLN A 143 -17.99 -10.77 -12.15
CA GLN A 143 -19.44 -10.52 -12.32
C GLN A 143 -19.74 -9.12 -12.87
N THR A 144 -18.82 -8.18 -12.67
CA THR A 144 -18.96 -6.77 -13.06
C THR A 144 -17.83 -6.37 -13.99
N ASP A 145 -18.03 -5.27 -14.70
CA ASP A 145 -17.01 -4.66 -15.55
C ASP A 145 -16.16 -3.63 -14.79
N SER A 146 -15.16 -3.09 -15.47
CA SER A 146 -14.18 -2.13 -14.89
C SER A 146 -14.81 -0.79 -14.46
N SER A 147 -16.05 -0.45 -14.88
CA SER A 147 -16.69 0.81 -14.49
C SER A 147 -16.90 0.91 -12.97
N VAL A 148 -17.07 -0.24 -12.30
CA VAL A 148 -17.25 -0.33 -10.85
C VAL A 148 -16.03 0.21 -10.11
N THR A 149 -14.80 -0.02 -10.61
CA THR A 149 -13.57 0.55 -10.02
C THR A 149 -13.65 2.07 -9.93
N THR A 150 -14.03 2.73 -11.04
CA THR A 150 -14.17 4.20 -11.07
C THR A 150 -15.29 4.68 -10.15
N ILE A 151 -16.43 3.99 -10.12
CA ILE A 151 -17.59 4.35 -9.29
C ILE A 151 -17.21 4.31 -7.81
N VAL A 152 -16.59 3.23 -7.36
CA VAL A 152 -16.19 3.10 -5.94
C VAL A 152 -15.11 4.10 -5.59
N ALA A 153 -14.07 4.26 -6.42
CA ALA A 153 -13.02 5.26 -6.23
C ALA A 153 -13.59 6.68 -6.07
N ASN A 154 -14.58 7.06 -6.90
CA ASN A 154 -15.27 8.35 -6.83
C ASN A 154 -16.13 8.51 -5.57
N ASN A 155 -16.60 7.42 -4.98
CA ASN A 155 -17.46 7.42 -3.80
C ASN A 155 -16.67 7.51 -2.49
N ILE A 156 -15.37 7.15 -2.48
CA ILE A 156 -14.54 7.23 -1.28
C ILE A 156 -14.40 8.67 -0.77
N PRO A 157 -13.96 9.67 -1.55
CA PRO A 157 -13.84 11.04 -1.08
C PRO A 157 -15.19 11.70 -0.76
N LYS A 158 -16.30 11.19 -1.31
CA LYS A 158 -17.66 11.65 -1.00
C LYS A 158 -18.20 11.09 0.32
N GLY A 159 -17.49 10.16 0.97
CA GLY A 159 -17.92 9.56 2.23
C GLY A 159 -19.07 8.53 2.08
N VAL A 160 -19.35 8.04 0.85
CA VAL A 160 -20.46 7.11 0.59
C VAL A 160 -20.04 5.67 0.27
N ALA A 161 -18.75 5.44 -0.04
CA ALA A 161 -18.20 4.10 -0.20
C ALA A 161 -18.23 3.32 1.11
N THR A 162 -18.22 1.99 1.04
CA THR A 162 -18.24 1.10 2.23
C THR A 162 -17.10 1.44 3.18
N ILE A 163 -15.88 1.52 2.67
CA ILE A 163 -14.71 1.86 3.47
C ILE A 163 -14.82 3.25 4.13
N SER A 164 -15.44 4.22 3.47
CA SER A 164 -15.62 5.56 4.04
C SER A 164 -16.56 5.54 5.23
N LYS A 165 -17.62 4.73 5.18
CA LYS A 165 -18.55 4.55 6.30
C LYS A 165 -17.89 3.86 7.48
N LEU A 166 -17.15 2.76 7.22
CA LEU A 166 -16.43 2.03 8.26
C LEU A 166 -15.34 2.90 8.90
N SER A 167 -14.58 3.64 8.09
CA SER A 167 -13.54 4.55 8.58
C SER A 167 -14.12 5.66 9.46
N SER A 168 -15.22 6.29 9.03
CA SER A 168 -15.89 7.31 9.80
C SER A 168 -16.39 6.80 11.16
N ALA A 169 -16.87 5.55 11.22
CA ALA A 169 -17.38 4.93 12.44
C ALA A 169 -16.29 4.73 13.52
N CYS A 170 -15.00 4.63 13.14
CA CYS A 170 -13.87 4.48 14.07
C CYS A 170 -12.91 5.68 14.07
N GLY A 171 -13.35 6.85 13.56
CA GLY A 171 -12.55 8.08 13.57
C GLY A 171 -11.34 8.06 12.62
N ALA A 172 -11.30 7.13 11.67
CA ALA A 172 -10.26 7.04 10.65
C ALA A 172 -10.61 7.87 9.41
N LYS A 173 -9.59 8.27 8.65
CA LYS A 173 -9.74 8.89 7.32
C LYS A 173 -9.62 7.82 6.25
N ALA A 174 -10.46 7.88 5.20
CA ALA A 174 -10.30 7.07 4.01
C ALA A 174 -9.88 7.94 2.83
N ILE A 175 -8.81 7.53 2.13
CA ILE A 175 -8.31 8.18 0.92
C ILE A 175 -8.23 7.17 -0.21
N ALA A 176 -8.66 7.57 -1.41
CA ALA A 176 -8.49 6.79 -2.63
C ALA A 176 -7.27 7.29 -3.41
N VAL A 177 -6.51 6.35 -3.97
CA VAL A 177 -5.32 6.62 -4.78
C VAL A 177 -5.49 5.93 -6.12
N ASP A 178 -5.58 6.70 -7.18
CA ASP A 178 -5.63 6.17 -8.54
C ASP A 178 -4.22 5.84 -9.02
N VAL A 179 -3.95 4.56 -9.18
CA VAL A 179 -2.69 4.05 -9.75
C VAL A 179 -2.90 3.41 -11.12
N GLY A 180 -4.15 3.23 -11.55
CA GLY A 180 -4.43 2.61 -12.85
C GLY A 180 -5.90 2.50 -13.23
N ILE A 181 -6.76 3.42 -12.85
CA ILE A 181 -8.17 3.44 -13.30
C ILE A 181 -8.22 3.64 -14.82
N ASN A 182 -9.04 2.82 -15.51
CA ASN A 182 -9.26 2.91 -16.95
C ASN A 182 -10.24 4.05 -17.29
N GLY A 183 -9.85 5.27 -17.03
CA GLY A 183 -10.64 6.48 -17.20
C GLY A 183 -9.86 7.67 -16.68
N ASP A 184 -10.52 8.80 -16.49
CA ASP A 184 -9.91 9.95 -15.84
C ASP A 184 -9.97 9.78 -14.32
N THR A 185 -8.99 10.32 -13.62
CA THR A 185 -8.96 10.25 -12.15
C THR A 185 -10.13 11.06 -11.57
N PRO A 186 -11.03 10.46 -10.76
CA PRO A 186 -12.16 11.19 -10.19
C PRO A 186 -11.71 12.31 -9.24
N GLN A 187 -12.56 13.34 -9.11
CA GLN A 187 -12.28 14.46 -8.21
C GLN A 187 -12.16 14.00 -6.75
N GLY A 188 -11.13 14.46 -6.04
CA GLY A 188 -10.85 14.09 -4.65
C GLY A 188 -10.05 12.80 -4.49
N VAL A 189 -9.81 12.05 -5.58
CA VAL A 189 -8.91 10.89 -5.61
C VAL A 189 -7.48 11.37 -5.88
N LEU A 190 -6.49 10.86 -5.15
CA LEU A 190 -5.08 11.18 -5.38
C LEU A 190 -4.62 10.55 -6.69
N ASN A 191 -4.02 11.36 -7.57
CA ASN A 191 -3.60 10.90 -8.89
C ASN A 191 -2.13 10.47 -8.89
N TYR A 192 -1.91 9.16 -8.88
CA TYR A 192 -0.64 8.48 -9.07
C TYR A 192 -0.69 7.52 -10.26
N LYS A 193 -1.61 7.77 -11.20
CA LYS A 193 -1.88 6.89 -12.33
C LYS A 193 -0.64 6.58 -13.15
N VAL A 194 -0.36 5.28 -13.30
CA VAL A 194 0.70 4.73 -14.15
C VAL A 194 0.21 4.60 -15.59
N SER A 195 -0.98 4.01 -15.76
CA SER A 195 -1.62 3.80 -17.06
C SER A 195 -3.13 3.62 -16.87
N LYS A 196 -3.89 3.56 -17.96
CA LYS A 196 -5.32 3.23 -17.96
C LYS A 196 -5.52 1.72 -17.92
N GLY A 197 -5.38 1.12 -16.73
CA GLY A 197 -5.44 -0.32 -16.52
C GLY A 197 -4.19 -1.08 -16.97
N THR A 198 -4.08 -2.34 -16.56
CA THR A 198 -3.04 -3.26 -17.03
C THR A 198 -3.42 -3.89 -18.37
N ASN A 199 -2.47 -4.55 -19.02
CA ASN A 199 -2.78 -5.46 -20.12
C ASN A 199 -3.54 -6.70 -19.62
N ASN A 200 -4.19 -7.40 -20.54
CA ASN A 200 -4.78 -8.70 -20.27
C ASN A 200 -3.68 -9.77 -20.17
N ILE A 201 -3.49 -10.31 -18.95
CA ILE A 201 -2.46 -11.32 -18.66
C ILE A 201 -2.64 -12.63 -19.42
N ALA A 202 -3.85 -12.95 -19.91
CA ALA A 202 -4.07 -14.12 -20.75
C ALA A 202 -3.46 -14.02 -22.16
N ASN A 203 -3.03 -12.81 -22.56
CA ASN A 203 -2.48 -12.54 -23.90
C ASN A 203 -1.02 -12.07 -23.88
N ARG A 204 -0.60 -11.35 -22.83
CA ARG A 204 0.75 -10.83 -22.64
C ARG A 204 0.97 -10.39 -21.19
N GLN A 205 2.19 -9.98 -20.85
CA GLN A 205 2.51 -9.48 -19.51
C GLN A 205 1.62 -8.30 -19.10
N ALA A 206 1.30 -8.22 -17.81
CA ALA A 206 0.41 -7.19 -17.25
C ALA A 206 0.92 -5.77 -17.53
N MET A 207 2.22 -5.54 -17.38
CA MET A 207 2.83 -4.21 -17.47
C MET A 207 4.30 -4.29 -17.84
N THR A 208 4.93 -3.14 -18.18
CA THR A 208 6.38 -3.06 -18.34
C THR A 208 7.06 -2.95 -16.97
N LYS A 209 8.38 -3.15 -16.95
CA LYS A 209 9.19 -3.00 -15.73
C LYS A 209 9.10 -1.58 -15.17
N GLU A 210 9.13 -0.57 -16.04
CA GLU A 210 9.03 0.84 -15.68
C GLU A 210 7.68 1.15 -15.03
N GLN A 211 6.59 0.62 -15.61
CA GLN A 211 5.24 0.77 -15.07
C GLN A 211 5.10 0.11 -13.68
N MET A 212 5.63 -1.10 -13.51
CA MET A 212 5.65 -1.79 -12.23
C MET A 212 6.40 -0.96 -11.17
N MET A 213 7.60 -0.48 -11.50
CA MET A 213 8.40 0.33 -10.59
C MET A 213 7.72 1.65 -10.26
N GLN A 214 7.06 2.28 -11.23
CA GLN A 214 6.28 3.51 -11.00
C GLN A 214 5.12 3.25 -10.03
N ALA A 215 4.41 2.14 -10.15
CA ALA A 215 3.33 1.77 -9.23
C ALA A 215 3.84 1.47 -7.81
N ILE A 216 4.97 0.75 -7.67
CA ILE A 216 5.62 0.50 -6.36
C ILE A 216 6.01 1.83 -5.72
N ASN A 217 6.66 2.73 -6.47
CA ASN A 217 7.07 4.03 -5.98
C ASN A 217 5.86 4.91 -5.58
N ALA A 218 4.74 4.81 -6.29
CA ALA A 218 3.50 5.49 -5.90
C ALA A 218 3.04 5.08 -4.49
N GLY A 219 3.12 3.79 -4.17
CA GLY A 219 2.83 3.29 -2.82
C GLY A 219 3.76 3.85 -1.75
N ILE A 220 5.07 3.85 -2.01
CA ILE A 220 6.08 4.42 -1.11
C ILE A 220 5.83 5.91 -0.89
N ASP A 221 5.59 6.67 -1.97
CA ASP A 221 5.35 8.11 -1.91
C ASP A 221 4.09 8.47 -1.15
N VAL A 222 3.02 7.67 -1.27
CA VAL A 222 1.79 7.86 -0.48
C VAL A 222 2.09 7.73 1.01
N VAL A 223 2.83 6.70 1.44
CA VAL A 223 3.23 6.52 2.85
C VAL A 223 4.12 7.67 3.31
N LYS A 224 5.11 8.07 2.50
CA LYS A 224 5.98 9.22 2.76
C LYS A 224 5.19 10.51 3.01
N ASN A 225 4.15 10.77 2.21
CA ASN A 225 3.32 11.97 2.35
C ASN A 225 2.38 11.95 3.54
N LEU A 226 2.17 10.78 4.13
CA LEU A 226 1.33 10.55 5.31
C LEU A 226 2.13 10.47 6.62
N LYS A 227 3.44 10.22 6.61
CA LYS A 227 4.26 9.88 7.77
C LYS A 227 4.13 10.83 8.97
N ASP A 228 3.95 12.13 8.71
CA ASP A 228 3.85 13.16 9.75
C ASP A 228 2.38 13.48 10.12
N LYS A 229 1.40 12.77 9.53
CA LYS A 229 -0.03 13.05 9.65
C LYS A 229 -0.85 11.87 10.15
N THR A 230 -0.24 10.69 10.22
CA THR A 230 -0.92 9.46 10.61
C THR A 230 -0.03 8.61 11.51
N ASP A 231 -0.64 7.97 12.48
CA ASP A 231 0.05 7.07 13.41
C ASP A 231 0.09 5.63 12.89
N ILE A 232 -0.94 5.24 12.13
CA ILE A 232 -1.14 3.90 11.58
C ILE A 232 -1.90 3.97 10.26
N ILE A 233 -1.50 3.16 9.30
CA ILE A 233 -2.16 3.06 7.99
C ILE A 233 -2.77 1.67 7.83
N GLY A 234 -4.05 1.61 7.43
CA GLY A 234 -4.66 0.41 6.89
C GLY A 234 -4.66 0.45 5.37
N LEU A 235 -4.30 -0.64 4.72
CA LEU A 235 -4.35 -0.74 3.26
C LEU A 235 -5.64 -1.39 2.80
N GLY A 236 -6.13 -0.91 1.67
CA GLY A 236 -7.22 -1.49 0.91
C GLY A 236 -6.96 -1.35 -0.58
N GLU A 237 -7.83 -1.93 -1.36
CA GLU A 237 -7.76 -1.91 -2.81
C GLU A 237 -9.15 -1.79 -3.44
N MET A 238 -9.19 -1.29 -4.67
CA MET A 238 -10.36 -1.33 -5.53
C MET A 238 -9.91 -1.56 -6.97
N GLY A 239 -10.10 -2.79 -7.45
CA GLY A 239 -9.65 -3.16 -8.79
C GLY A 239 -10.39 -4.38 -9.31
N ILE A 240 -11.40 -4.16 -10.17
CA ILE A 240 -12.13 -5.30 -10.75
C ILE A 240 -11.15 -6.20 -11.52
N GLY A 241 -11.18 -7.50 -11.19
CA GLY A 241 -10.26 -8.51 -11.75
C GLY A 241 -9.01 -8.80 -10.91
N ASN A 242 -8.71 -8.01 -9.88
CA ASN A 242 -7.49 -8.16 -9.08
C ASN A 242 -7.41 -9.47 -8.28
N THR A 243 -8.53 -10.10 -7.90
CA THR A 243 -8.49 -11.44 -7.31
C THR A 243 -7.98 -12.51 -8.28
N THR A 244 -8.11 -12.28 -9.60
CA THR A 244 -7.55 -13.17 -10.63
C THR A 244 -6.05 -13.00 -10.74
N THR A 245 -5.56 -11.77 -10.82
CA THR A 245 -4.11 -11.47 -10.82
C THR A 245 -3.45 -11.89 -9.51
N THR A 246 -4.12 -11.69 -8.37
CA THR A 246 -3.66 -12.18 -7.06
C THR A 246 -3.48 -13.70 -7.05
N SER A 247 -4.48 -14.47 -7.51
CA SER A 247 -4.38 -15.93 -7.57
C SER A 247 -3.26 -16.39 -8.52
N ALA A 248 -3.08 -15.72 -9.66
CA ALA A 248 -2.02 -16.02 -10.62
C ALA A 248 -0.62 -15.81 -10.00
N VAL A 249 -0.38 -14.64 -9.40
CA VAL A 249 0.89 -14.32 -8.75
C VAL A 249 1.15 -15.25 -7.55
N ALA A 250 0.15 -15.47 -6.70
CA ALA A 250 0.28 -16.34 -5.53
C ALA A 250 0.58 -17.80 -5.90
N SER A 251 -0.09 -18.35 -6.93
CA SER A 251 0.18 -19.71 -7.42
C SER A 251 1.63 -19.90 -7.79
N VAL A 252 2.22 -18.93 -8.50
CA VAL A 252 3.63 -19.00 -8.96
C VAL A 252 4.61 -18.80 -7.80
N LEU A 253 4.40 -17.79 -6.94
CA LEU A 253 5.34 -17.49 -5.86
C LEU A 253 5.32 -18.52 -4.73
N LEU A 254 4.18 -19.15 -4.50
CA LEU A 254 4.02 -20.17 -3.46
C LEU A 254 4.26 -21.59 -3.98
N ASP A 255 4.42 -21.75 -5.30
CA ASP A 255 4.54 -23.06 -5.98
C ASP A 255 3.36 -23.99 -5.61
N ILE A 256 2.14 -23.49 -5.73
CA ILE A 256 0.91 -24.24 -5.46
C ILE A 256 0.01 -24.32 -6.70
N PRO A 257 -0.80 -25.38 -6.85
CA PRO A 257 -1.76 -25.48 -7.95
C PRO A 257 -2.70 -24.28 -8.02
N VAL A 258 -2.99 -23.83 -9.25
CA VAL A 258 -3.89 -22.68 -9.51
C VAL A 258 -5.24 -22.87 -8.82
N GLU A 259 -5.76 -24.10 -8.78
CA GLU A 259 -7.02 -24.48 -8.13
C GLU A 259 -7.01 -24.21 -6.63
N GLN A 260 -5.87 -24.37 -5.97
CA GLN A 260 -5.71 -24.09 -4.53
C GLN A 260 -5.56 -22.59 -4.25
N ALA A 261 -4.97 -21.84 -5.19
CA ALA A 261 -4.78 -20.41 -5.06
C ALA A 261 -6.03 -19.60 -5.42
N THR A 262 -7.03 -20.21 -6.11
CA THR A 262 -8.13 -19.47 -6.73
C THR A 262 -9.44 -19.66 -5.98
N GLY A 263 -10.00 -18.54 -5.51
CA GLY A 263 -11.34 -18.47 -4.94
C GLY A 263 -12.36 -17.84 -5.87
N LYS A 264 -13.61 -17.75 -5.39
CA LYS A 264 -14.76 -17.19 -6.13
C LYS A 264 -14.73 -15.65 -6.21
N GLY A 265 -13.79 -14.99 -5.53
CA GLY A 265 -13.74 -13.54 -5.45
C GLY A 265 -15.07 -12.95 -4.97
N ALA A 266 -15.60 -11.97 -5.70
CA ALA A 266 -16.88 -11.30 -5.41
C ALA A 266 -18.12 -12.16 -5.71
N GLY A 267 -18.01 -13.50 -5.73
CA GLY A 267 -19.16 -14.41 -5.80
C GLY A 267 -19.41 -15.05 -7.16
N LEU A 268 -18.38 -15.46 -7.88
CA LEU A 268 -18.51 -16.21 -9.14
C LEU A 268 -19.31 -17.52 -8.96
N THR A 269 -20.02 -17.91 -10.01
CA THR A 269 -20.59 -19.25 -10.15
C THR A 269 -19.50 -20.31 -10.25
N SER A 270 -19.85 -21.60 -10.12
CA SER A 270 -18.85 -22.67 -10.31
C SER A 270 -18.25 -22.67 -11.71
N ALA A 271 -19.05 -22.42 -12.75
CA ALA A 271 -18.56 -22.26 -14.14
C ALA A 271 -17.68 -21.01 -14.30
N GLY A 272 -17.97 -19.92 -13.59
CA GLY A 272 -17.12 -18.72 -13.56
C GLY A 272 -15.78 -18.97 -12.86
N LEU A 273 -15.78 -19.77 -11.78
CA LEU A 273 -14.54 -20.19 -11.10
C LEU A 273 -13.66 -21.06 -12.01
N GLU A 274 -14.26 -22.04 -12.70
CA GLU A 274 -13.54 -22.88 -13.66
C GLU A 274 -12.91 -22.05 -14.79
N ARG A 275 -13.67 -21.10 -15.36
CA ARG A 275 -13.15 -20.15 -16.35
C ARG A 275 -11.95 -19.37 -15.78
N LYS A 276 -12.08 -18.82 -14.57
CA LYS A 276 -11.03 -18.07 -13.91
C LYS A 276 -9.75 -18.89 -13.74
N ILE A 277 -9.87 -20.15 -13.31
CA ILE A 277 -8.75 -21.11 -13.20
C ILE A 277 -8.09 -21.32 -14.56
N ASN A 278 -8.84 -21.57 -15.62
CA ASN A 278 -8.32 -21.80 -16.97
C ASN A 278 -7.61 -20.55 -17.52
N VAL A 279 -8.15 -19.34 -17.26
CA VAL A 279 -7.52 -18.07 -17.63
C VAL A 279 -6.19 -17.87 -16.91
N ILE A 280 -6.12 -18.19 -15.61
CA ILE A 280 -4.86 -18.09 -14.84
C ILE A 280 -3.81 -19.08 -15.38
N LYS A 281 -4.18 -20.33 -15.65
CA LYS A 281 -3.28 -21.32 -16.25
C LYS A 281 -2.71 -20.82 -17.58
N LYS A 282 -3.58 -20.31 -18.47
CA LYS A 282 -3.17 -19.71 -19.74
C LYS A 282 -2.24 -18.51 -19.52
N ALA A 283 -2.52 -17.65 -18.56
CA ALA A 283 -1.70 -16.49 -18.26
C ALA A 283 -0.26 -16.90 -17.83
N ILE A 284 -0.15 -17.92 -17.00
CA ILE A 284 1.16 -18.46 -16.57
C ILE A 284 1.92 -19.08 -17.76
N GLU A 285 1.23 -19.84 -18.59
CA GLU A 285 1.83 -20.46 -19.80
C GLU A 285 2.34 -19.41 -20.80
N VAL A 286 1.56 -18.39 -21.09
CA VAL A 286 1.89 -17.31 -22.05
C VAL A 286 3.06 -16.48 -21.56
N ASN A 287 3.06 -16.08 -20.26
CA ASN A 287 4.02 -15.12 -19.74
C ASN A 287 5.29 -15.78 -19.16
N LYS A 288 5.26 -17.06 -18.84
CA LYS A 288 6.40 -17.83 -18.30
C LYS A 288 7.14 -17.07 -17.20
N PRO A 289 6.47 -16.73 -16.09
CA PRO A 289 7.08 -15.98 -15.00
C PRO A 289 8.20 -16.80 -14.34
N ASN A 290 9.25 -16.11 -13.91
CA ASN A 290 10.32 -16.70 -13.11
C ASN A 290 9.90 -16.70 -11.61
N SER A 291 9.53 -17.87 -11.09
CA SER A 291 9.05 -18.02 -9.70
C SER A 291 10.08 -17.61 -8.63
N LYS A 292 11.37 -17.48 -8.99
CA LYS A 292 12.43 -17.03 -8.08
C LYS A 292 12.63 -15.52 -8.06
N ASP A 293 11.95 -14.79 -8.95
CA ASP A 293 12.00 -13.33 -9.02
C ASP A 293 10.59 -12.76 -8.82
N PRO A 294 10.27 -12.27 -7.60
CA PRO A 294 8.95 -11.75 -7.30
C PRO A 294 8.57 -10.53 -8.15
N LEU A 295 9.55 -9.76 -8.62
CA LEU A 295 9.31 -8.62 -9.50
C LEU A 295 8.97 -9.07 -10.92
N ASP A 296 9.61 -10.11 -11.44
CA ASP A 296 9.24 -10.69 -12.74
C ASP A 296 7.82 -11.25 -12.71
N VAL A 297 7.46 -11.97 -11.64
CA VAL A 297 6.10 -12.51 -11.47
C VAL A 297 5.08 -11.38 -11.38
N LEU A 298 5.36 -10.34 -10.57
CA LEU A 298 4.49 -9.18 -10.39
C LEU A 298 4.30 -8.41 -11.71
N MET A 299 5.36 -8.16 -12.46
CA MET A 299 5.32 -7.48 -13.76
C MET A 299 4.47 -8.23 -14.77
N LYS A 300 4.58 -9.56 -14.80
CA LYS A 300 3.92 -10.42 -15.80
C LYS A 300 2.46 -10.70 -15.48
N LEU A 301 2.13 -10.91 -14.20
CA LEU A 301 0.82 -11.43 -13.78
C LEU A 301 0.06 -10.50 -12.81
N GLY A 302 0.67 -9.44 -12.30
CA GLY A 302 0.12 -8.59 -11.25
C GLY A 302 -0.85 -7.50 -11.73
N GLY A 303 -1.08 -6.53 -10.83
CA GLY A 303 -1.87 -5.33 -11.06
C GLY A 303 -1.17 -4.10 -10.47
N TYR A 304 -1.50 -2.89 -10.92
CA TYR A 304 -0.90 -1.68 -10.35
C TYR A 304 -1.31 -1.45 -8.89
N ASP A 305 -2.50 -1.88 -8.49
CA ASP A 305 -2.95 -1.89 -7.09
C ASP A 305 -2.07 -2.79 -6.21
N ILE A 306 -1.76 -4.02 -6.66
CA ILE A 306 -0.85 -4.95 -5.97
C ILE A 306 0.55 -4.34 -5.88
N CYS A 307 1.07 -3.76 -6.97
CA CYS A 307 2.37 -3.08 -6.99
C CYS A 307 2.41 -1.92 -6.00
N ALA A 308 1.38 -1.05 -5.99
CA ALA A 308 1.32 0.10 -5.11
C ALA A 308 1.19 -0.30 -3.64
N MET A 309 0.39 -1.32 -3.32
CA MET A 309 0.33 -1.86 -1.96
C MET A 309 1.67 -2.48 -1.53
N THR A 310 2.36 -3.20 -2.44
CA THR A 310 3.72 -3.70 -2.17
C THR A 310 4.64 -2.54 -1.79
N GLY A 311 4.61 -1.44 -2.57
CA GLY A 311 5.34 -0.22 -2.27
C GLY A 311 4.93 0.43 -0.95
N ALA A 312 3.65 0.42 -0.60
CA ALA A 312 3.18 0.97 0.67
C ALA A 312 3.69 0.15 1.88
N PHE A 313 3.78 -1.18 1.77
CA PHE A 313 4.39 -2.01 2.82
C PHE A 313 5.88 -1.71 2.98
N LEU A 314 6.65 -1.60 1.89
CA LEU A 314 8.05 -1.15 1.92
C LEU A 314 8.17 0.25 2.54
N GLY A 315 7.29 1.18 2.15
CA GLY A 315 7.23 2.53 2.72
C GLY A 315 6.95 2.53 4.23
N GLY A 316 6.19 1.55 4.74
CA GLY A 316 5.99 1.34 6.18
C GLY A 316 7.30 1.16 6.92
N GLY A 317 8.20 0.30 6.41
CA GLY A 317 9.53 0.10 6.93
C GLY A 317 10.41 1.34 6.81
N MET A 318 10.46 1.94 5.63
CA MET A 318 11.29 3.13 5.35
C MET A 318 10.93 4.34 6.24
N TYR A 319 9.66 4.50 6.60
CA TYR A 319 9.17 5.66 7.36
C TYR A 319 8.68 5.32 8.78
N LYS A 320 8.91 4.09 9.25
CA LYS A 320 8.57 3.62 10.60
C LYS A 320 7.09 3.82 10.94
N ILE A 321 6.22 3.41 9.99
CA ILE A 321 4.76 3.47 10.14
C ILE A 321 4.19 2.06 10.15
N PRO A 322 3.40 1.67 11.16
CA PRO A 322 2.70 0.39 11.15
C PRO A 322 1.66 0.34 10.03
N ILE A 323 1.72 -0.71 9.22
CA ILE A 323 0.81 -0.94 8.09
C ILE A 323 -0.07 -2.15 8.38
N VAL A 324 -1.39 -1.97 8.36
CA VAL A 324 -2.37 -3.03 8.61
C VAL A 324 -2.76 -3.70 7.30
N ILE A 325 -2.62 -5.03 7.25
CA ILE A 325 -3.08 -5.87 6.13
C ILE A 325 -4.62 -5.96 6.14
N ASP A 326 -5.24 -5.92 4.95
CA ASP A 326 -6.64 -6.30 4.73
C ASP A 326 -6.76 -7.78 4.31
N GLY A 327 -7.46 -8.05 3.22
CA GLY A 327 -7.74 -9.38 2.67
C GLY A 327 -6.61 -9.95 1.82
N VAL A 328 -6.95 -10.94 0.98
CA VAL A 328 -5.99 -11.75 0.21
C VAL A 328 -5.06 -10.94 -0.68
N ILE A 329 -5.53 -9.85 -1.27
CA ILE A 329 -4.75 -9.01 -2.18
C ILE A 329 -3.68 -8.25 -1.39
N ALA A 330 -4.05 -7.69 -0.23
CA ALA A 330 -3.11 -7.05 0.67
C ALA A 330 -2.13 -8.07 1.29
N CYS A 331 -2.58 -9.30 1.62
CA CYS A 331 -1.69 -10.38 2.07
C CYS A 331 -0.63 -10.73 1.02
N LEU A 332 -1.02 -10.83 -0.26
CA LEU A 332 -0.07 -11.07 -1.34
C LEU A 332 0.92 -9.92 -1.49
N SER A 333 0.44 -8.68 -1.48
CA SER A 333 1.28 -7.49 -1.60
C SER A 333 2.30 -7.39 -0.46
N ALA A 334 1.88 -7.72 0.78
CA ALA A 334 2.74 -7.80 1.95
C ALA A 334 3.79 -8.91 1.79
N TYR A 335 3.39 -10.08 1.31
CA TYR A 335 4.31 -11.20 1.07
C TYR A 335 5.36 -10.84 0.03
N ILE A 336 4.98 -10.20 -1.08
CA ILE A 336 5.92 -9.71 -2.11
C ILE A 336 6.89 -8.67 -1.50
N ALA A 337 6.40 -7.73 -0.69
CA ALA A 337 7.25 -6.77 -0.01
C ALA A 337 8.27 -7.45 0.91
N CYS A 338 7.89 -8.51 1.64
CA CYS A 338 8.79 -9.32 2.46
C CYS A 338 9.80 -10.14 1.63
N LEU A 339 9.45 -10.56 0.41
CA LEU A 339 10.39 -11.21 -0.50
C LEU A 339 11.43 -10.22 -1.07
N ILE A 340 11.04 -8.95 -1.25
CA ILE A 340 11.94 -7.87 -1.68
C ILE A 340 12.87 -7.46 -0.52
N ASN A 341 12.28 -7.19 0.65
CA ASN A 341 13.02 -6.88 1.88
C ASN A 341 12.43 -7.64 3.09
N PRO A 342 13.13 -8.63 3.63
CA PRO A 342 12.64 -9.43 4.76
C PRO A 342 12.32 -8.62 6.03
N ASN A 343 12.97 -7.48 6.25
CA ASN A 343 12.72 -6.63 7.42
C ASN A 343 11.34 -5.95 7.38
N THR A 344 10.71 -5.84 6.20
CA THR A 344 9.36 -5.30 6.05
C THR A 344 8.34 -6.00 6.96
N ILE A 345 8.55 -7.28 7.26
CA ILE A 345 7.67 -8.06 8.14
C ILE A 345 7.48 -7.40 9.51
N ASP A 346 8.48 -6.71 10.02
CA ASP A 346 8.43 -6.06 11.33
C ASP A 346 7.45 -4.88 11.38
N TYR A 347 7.05 -4.34 10.23
CA TYR A 347 6.17 -3.16 10.11
C TYR A 347 4.73 -3.50 9.75
N ILE A 348 4.43 -4.79 9.58
CA ILE A 348 3.13 -5.29 9.11
C ILE A 348 2.29 -5.80 10.28
N LEU A 349 1.04 -5.34 10.38
CA LEU A 349 0.07 -5.80 11.37
C LEU A 349 -1.04 -6.61 10.69
N PRO A 350 -1.26 -7.88 11.08
CA PRO A 350 -2.37 -8.66 10.56
C PRO A 350 -3.71 -8.21 11.16
N SER A 351 -4.77 -8.16 10.36
CA SER A 351 -6.11 -7.83 10.83
C SER A 351 -7.00 -9.06 10.95
N HIS A 352 -7.44 -9.61 9.84
CA HIS A 352 -8.44 -10.67 9.79
C HIS A 352 -8.01 -11.85 8.91
N MET A 353 -8.61 -13.01 9.17
CA MET A 353 -8.56 -14.15 8.25
C MET A 353 -9.61 -13.96 7.17
N GLY A 354 -9.16 -13.62 5.95
CA GLY A 354 -10.04 -13.53 4.79
C GLY A 354 -10.57 -14.90 4.35
N ARG A 355 -11.70 -14.92 3.63
CA ARG A 355 -12.34 -16.14 3.14
C ARG A 355 -11.63 -16.78 1.95
N GLU A 356 -10.86 -16.02 1.18
CA GLU A 356 -10.15 -16.52 0.00
C GLU A 356 -9.07 -17.55 0.39
N PRO A 357 -8.97 -18.70 -0.33
CA PRO A 357 -8.18 -19.87 0.12
C PRO A 357 -6.72 -19.54 0.40
N VAL A 358 -6.08 -18.75 -0.47
CA VAL A 358 -4.63 -18.48 -0.38
C VAL A 358 -4.29 -17.45 0.71
N ALA A 359 -5.27 -16.73 1.28
CA ALA A 359 -5.02 -15.76 2.34
C ALA A 359 -4.36 -16.41 3.57
N ARG A 360 -4.85 -17.58 3.97
CA ARG A 360 -4.27 -18.37 5.07
C ARG A 360 -2.83 -18.75 4.80
N VAL A 361 -2.54 -19.28 3.61
CA VAL A 361 -1.18 -19.72 3.22
C VAL A 361 -0.20 -18.56 3.27
N LEU A 362 -0.61 -17.38 2.75
CA LEU A 362 0.22 -16.17 2.78
C LEU A 362 0.52 -15.70 4.21
N LEU A 363 -0.49 -15.65 5.09
CA LEU A 363 -0.30 -15.29 6.50
C LEU A 363 0.61 -16.27 7.24
N GLU A 364 0.44 -17.58 7.01
CA GLU A 364 1.29 -18.64 7.59
C GLU A 364 2.75 -18.52 7.10
N LYS A 365 2.98 -18.24 5.81
CA LYS A 365 4.32 -18.00 5.25
C LYS A 365 5.03 -16.80 5.87
N MET A 366 4.28 -15.78 6.24
CA MET A 366 4.77 -14.59 6.94
C MET A 366 4.80 -14.75 8.46
N ASN A 367 4.37 -15.89 9.01
CA ASN A 367 4.19 -16.13 10.45
C ASN A 367 3.34 -15.04 11.13
N LEU A 368 2.28 -14.56 10.46
CA LEU A 368 1.35 -13.56 10.96
C LEU A 368 0.06 -14.22 11.45
N LYS A 369 -0.38 -13.84 12.66
CA LYS A 369 -1.60 -14.36 13.28
C LYS A 369 -2.68 -13.29 13.27
N PRO A 370 -3.73 -13.42 12.44
CA PRO A 370 -4.84 -12.48 12.46
C PRO A 370 -5.65 -12.60 13.75
N VAL A 371 -6.21 -11.47 14.19
CA VAL A 371 -7.00 -11.41 15.44
C VAL A 371 -8.52 -11.44 15.20
N ILE A 372 -8.97 -11.30 13.95
CA ILE A 372 -10.38 -11.29 13.56
C ILE A 372 -10.69 -12.50 12.67
N TYR A 373 -11.70 -13.28 13.05
CA TYR A 373 -12.19 -14.47 12.32
C TYR A 373 -13.66 -14.27 11.93
N GLY A 374 -13.93 -13.28 11.07
CA GLY A 374 -15.28 -12.88 10.65
C GLY A 374 -15.77 -13.49 9.33
N ASN A 375 -15.04 -14.44 8.72
CA ASN A 375 -15.34 -15.01 7.40
C ASN A 375 -15.58 -13.93 6.33
N MET A 376 -14.82 -12.85 6.37
CA MET A 376 -15.00 -11.66 5.55
C MET A 376 -14.46 -11.85 4.12
N ALA A 377 -15.12 -11.21 3.15
CA ALA A 377 -14.71 -11.20 1.74
C ALA A 377 -15.21 -9.94 1.02
N LEU A 378 -15.17 -8.79 1.69
CA LEU A 378 -15.67 -7.53 1.12
C LEU A 378 -14.60 -6.82 0.29
N GLY A 379 -13.35 -6.73 0.78
CA GLY A 379 -12.30 -5.90 0.19
C GLY A 379 -12.34 -4.45 0.67
N GLU A 380 -11.84 -3.52 -0.11
CA GLU A 380 -11.76 -2.07 0.14
C GLU A 380 -10.96 -1.67 1.40
N GLY A 381 -10.28 -2.59 2.08
CA GLY A 381 -9.64 -2.33 3.38
C GLY A 381 -10.55 -2.59 4.58
N SER A 382 -11.68 -3.26 4.37
CA SER A 382 -12.69 -3.48 5.42
C SER A 382 -12.18 -4.26 6.62
N GLY A 383 -11.32 -5.25 6.42
CA GLY A 383 -10.72 -5.99 7.53
C GLY A 383 -9.67 -5.17 8.27
N ALA A 384 -8.87 -4.38 7.54
CA ALA A 384 -7.88 -3.50 8.14
C ALA A 384 -8.53 -2.43 9.03
N VAL A 385 -9.59 -1.79 8.57
CA VAL A 385 -10.31 -0.76 9.37
C VAL A 385 -11.00 -1.35 10.59
N MET A 386 -11.47 -2.61 10.51
CA MET A 386 -12.10 -3.31 11.65
C MET A 386 -11.11 -3.55 12.80
N LEU A 387 -9.82 -3.59 12.54
CA LEU A 387 -8.80 -3.72 13.58
C LEU A 387 -8.67 -2.42 14.41
N PHE A 388 -8.92 -1.26 13.85
CA PHE A 388 -8.68 0.03 14.52
C PHE A 388 -9.42 0.21 15.85
N PRO A 389 -10.74 -0.03 15.94
CA PRO A 389 -11.44 0.08 17.23
C PRO A 389 -10.96 -0.98 18.26
N LEU A 390 -10.53 -2.16 17.82
CA LEU A 390 -9.96 -3.16 18.70
C LEU A 390 -8.61 -2.71 19.27
N LEU A 391 -7.79 -2.04 18.46
CA LEU A 391 -6.55 -1.42 18.93
C LEU A 391 -6.83 -0.26 19.89
N ASP A 392 -7.89 0.54 19.68
CA ASP A 392 -8.27 1.61 20.63
C ASP A 392 -8.66 1.02 21.99
N MET A 393 -9.42 -0.08 22.01
CA MET A 393 -9.77 -0.78 23.25
C MET A 393 -8.53 -1.35 23.93
N ALA A 394 -7.61 -1.95 23.19
CA ALA A 394 -6.35 -2.46 23.73
C ALA A 394 -5.45 -1.31 24.23
N MET A 395 -5.46 -0.12 23.56
CA MET A 395 -4.72 1.07 24.00
C MET A 395 -5.26 1.59 25.35
N ALA A 396 -6.56 1.57 25.56
CA ALA A 396 -7.14 1.96 26.84
C ALA A 396 -6.63 1.05 27.97
N LEU A 397 -6.48 -0.24 27.72
CA LEU A 397 -5.89 -1.18 28.68
C LEU A 397 -4.37 -1.01 28.83
N TYR A 398 -3.63 -0.73 27.75
CA TYR A 398 -2.18 -0.50 27.76
C TYR A 398 -1.76 0.72 28.61
N ASN A 399 -2.70 1.65 28.81
CA ASN A 399 -2.54 2.84 29.65
C ASN A 399 -3.32 2.73 30.98
N ASN A 400 -3.69 1.53 31.38
CA ASN A 400 -4.40 1.30 32.66
C ASN A 400 -3.41 1.26 33.83
N VAL A 401 -3.99 1.19 35.04
CA VAL A 401 -3.24 1.13 36.31
C VAL A 401 -2.33 -0.11 36.37
N THR A 402 -1.19 0.07 36.99
CA THR A 402 -0.21 -0.99 37.24
C THR A 402 -0.53 -1.72 38.55
N PHE A 403 0.05 -2.89 38.76
CA PHE A 403 -0.03 -3.59 40.04
C PHE A 403 0.50 -2.73 41.20
N GLU A 404 1.55 -1.95 40.99
CA GLU A 404 2.17 -1.06 41.97
C GLU A 404 1.17 0.04 42.42
N GLU A 405 0.47 0.67 41.46
CA GLU A 405 -0.50 1.75 41.73
C GLU A 405 -1.73 1.29 42.53
N ILE A 406 -2.07 0.00 42.47
CA ILE A 406 -3.17 -0.58 43.27
C ILE A 406 -2.69 -1.45 44.44
N GLU A 407 -1.41 -1.32 44.80
CA GLU A 407 -0.79 -2.03 45.95
C GLU A 407 -0.94 -3.57 45.90
N MET A 408 -1.00 -4.15 44.68
CA MET A 408 -1.06 -5.60 44.45
C MET A 408 0.32 -6.14 44.02
N LYS A 409 0.58 -7.38 44.40
CA LYS A 409 1.75 -8.10 43.87
C LYS A 409 1.51 -8.47 42.41
N PRO A 410 2.49 -8.23 41.50
CA PRO A 410 2.41 -8.75 40.14
C PRO A 410 2.24 -10.27 40.09
N TYR A 411 1.56 -10.76 39.06
CA TYR A 411 1.54 -12.20 38.78
C TYR A 411 2.93 -12.69 38.39
N GLU A 412 3.28 -13.87 38.84
CA GLU A 412 4.51 -14.56 38.42
C GLU A 412 4.19 -15.56 37.31
N ARG A 413 5.08 -15.72 36.34
CA ARG A 413 4.97 -16.80 35.35
C ARG A 413 5.22 -18.11 36.06
N LEU A 414 4.17 -18.93 36.17
CA LEU A 414 4.30 -20.31 36.61
C LEU A 414 4.93 -21.13 35.47
N VAL A 415 6.07 -21.74 35.72
CA VAL A 415 6.81 -22.59 34.77
C VAL A 415 6.23 -24.00 34.79
#